data_b572c5d34c93c0277ec40dd28672b535
#
_entry.id   b572c5d34c93c0277ec40dd28672b535
#
_cell.length_a   1.000
_cell.length_b   1.000
_cell.length_c   1.000
_cell.angle_alpha   90.00
_cell.angle_beta   90.00
_cell.angle_gamma   90.00
#
_symmetry.space_group_name_H-M   'P 1'
#
loop_
_entity.id
_entity.type
_entity.pdbx_description
1 polymer ?
#
loop_
_entity_poly.entity_id
_entity_poly.type
_entity_poly.pdbx_seq_one_letter_code
_entity_poly.pdbx_strand_id
1 'polypeptide(L)'
;MKPGDTLATLDPTDQQNQLRAAEGDLAKVQAQWINAQADARRQQQLYDRGVGAQAQLDIAQTNLKTTSAALEQARSALSQARDQLDYSTLRTDHAAVITAWQAEAGQTVTAGQAVVTLARPDVKEAVIDLPIGLAEQLSKGLTFTVASQLDPTISTTASLRELEPQADATTRTRRARLTLAGTPAAFHLGTAISVTLSSEVTPRSELPLSALLERDGKTQVWVIDTQQKTVATRDVELIERTADSIVLTSGVQPGERVVTAGVNSLKPGQKVTFDEDAQ
;
A
#
# COMPACT_ATOMS: atom_id res chain seq x y z
N MET A 1 -13.09 -1.45 16.91
CA MET A 1 -13.88 -2.68 16.84
C MET A 1 -12.95 -3.86 16.65
N LYS A 2 -13.34 -5.03 17.10
CA LYS A 2 -12.55 -6.27 16.97
C LYS A 2 -13.11 -7.12 15.82
N PRO A 3 -12.32 -8.04 15.25
CA PRO A 3 -12.83 -9.02 14.30
C PRO A 3 -14.05 -9.76 14.88
N GLY A 4 -15.11 -9.91 14.09
CA GLY A 4 -16.37 -10.55 14.48
C GLY A 4 -17.42 -9.62 15.11
N ASP A 5 -17.08 -8.37 15.45
CA ASP A 5 -18.05 -7.41 15.96
C ASP A 5 -19.16 -7.16 14.94
N THR A 6 -20.40 -7.14 15.38
CA THR A 6 -21.57 -6.84 14.55
C THR A 6 -21.65 -5.34 14.28
N LEU A 7 -21.75 -4.98 13.00
CA LEU A 7 -21.87 -3.60 12.51
C LEU A 7 -23.33 -3.21 12.30
N ALA A 8 -24.06 -4.06 11.61
CA ALA A 8 -25.47 -3.85 11.29
C ALA A 8 -26.19 -5.19 11.17
N THR A 9 -27.51 -5.16 11.29
CA THR A 9 -28.38 -6.32 11.05
C THR A 9 -29.51 -5.91 10.10
N LEU A 10 -29.79 -6.77 9.12
CA LEU A 10 -30.99 -6.67 8.31
C LEU A 10 -32.13 -7.39 9.02
N ASP A 11 -33.38 -7.08 8.63
CA ASP A 11 -34.53 -7.88 9.08
C ASP A 11 -34.38 -9.32 8.52
N PRO A 12 -34.21 -10.33 9.42
CA PRO A 12 -33.95 -11.70 9.00
C PRO A 12 -35.20 -12.52 8.79
N THR A 13 -36.42 -11.93 8.84
CA THR A 13 -37.70 -12.67 8.87
C THR A 13 -37.85 -13.62 7.69
N ASP A 14 -37.57 -13.18 6.49
CA ASP A 14 -37.68 -14.01 5.29
C ASP A 14 -36.62 -15.11 5.25
N GLN A 15 -35.40 -14.84 5.64
CA GLN A 15 -34.30 -15.82 5.72
C GLN A 15 -34.59 -16.89 6.80
N GLN A 16 -35.15 -16.49 7.94
CA GLN A 16 -35.57 -17.43 8.96
C GLN A 16 -36.71 -18.34 8.50
N ASN A 17 -37.66 -17.82 7.71
CA ASN A 17 -38.73 -18.61 7.12
C ASN A 17 -38.18 -19.61 6.09
N GLN A 18 -37.24 -19.18 5.23
CA GLN A 18 -36.55 -20.06 4.28
C GLN A 18 -35.73 -21.15 4.98
N LEU A 19 -35.05 -20.82 6.06
CA LEU A 19 -34.31 -21.80 6.87
C LEU A 19 -35.25 -22.87 7.42
N ARG A 20 -36.37 -22.45 8.02
CA ARG A 20 -37.39 -23.39 8.58
C ARG A 20 -37.98 -24.28 7.50
N ALA A 21 -38.25 -23.76 6.29
CA ALA A 21 -38.72 -24.54 5.15
C ALA A 21 -37.70 -25.59 4.73
N ALA A 22 -36.42 -25.21 4.63
CA ALA A 22 -35.32 -26.13 4.24
C ALA A 22 -35.10 -27.21 5.33
N GLU A 23 -35.25 -26.89 6.61
CA GLU A 23 -35.22 -27.87 7.71
C GLU A 23 -36.35 -28.89 7.62
N GLY A 24 -37.56 -28.42 7.30
CA GLY A 24 -38.72 -29.30 7.09
C GLY A 24 -38.55 -30.23 5.89
N ASP A 25 -38.04 -29.73 4.79
CA ASP A 25 -37.76 -30.54 3.59
C ASP A 25 -36.68 -31.58 3.86
N LEU A 26 -35.60 -31.21 4.54
CA LEU A 26 -34.56 -32.15 4.93
C LEU A 26 -35.12 -33.28 5.80
N ALA A 27 -35.95 -32.97 6.81
CA ALA A 27 -36.56 -33.98 7.68
C ALA A 27 -37.43 -34.95 6.89
N LYS A 28 -38.25 -34.45 5.92
CA LYS A 28 -39.08 -35.26 5.02
C LYS A 28 -38.24 -36.21 4.16
N VAL A 29 -37.23 -35.68 3.49
CA VAL A 29 -36.35 -36.48 2.59
C VAL A 29 -35.54 -37.48 3.40
N GLN A 30 -35.06 -37.12 4.59
CA GLN A 30 -34.38 -38.03 5.48
C GLN A 30 -35.24 -39.22 5.89
N ALA A 31 -36.55 -39.02 6.22
CA ALA A 31 -37.46 -40.09 6.47
C ALA A 31 -37.68 -41.02 5.26
N GLN A 32 -37.76 -40.44 4.05
CA GLN A 32 -37.85 -41.23 2.80
C GLN A 32 -36.60 -42.08 2.56
N TRP A 33 -35.42 -41.52 2.79
CA TRP A 33 -34.16 -42.25 2.67
C TRP A 33 -34.05 -43.40 3.66
N ILE A 34 -34.43 -43.18 4.93
CA ILE A 34 -34.44 -44.21 5.96
C ILE A 34 -35.35 -45.38 5.54
N ASN A 35 -36.54 -45.10 5.00
CA ASN A 35 -37.47 -46.11 4.53
C ASN A 35 -36.90 -46.88 3.32
N ALA A 36 -36.30 -46.18 2.34
CA ALA A 36 -35.67 -46.79 1.20
C ALA A 36 -34.48 -47.68 1.59
N GLN A 37 -33.69 -47.23 2.58
CA GLN A 37 -32.57 -47.97 3.11
C GLN A 37 -33.04 -49.29 3.79
N ALA A 38 -34.11 -49.20 4.60
CA ALA A 38 -34.66 -50.36 5.26
C ALA A 38 -35.25 -51.35 4.23
N ASP A 39 -35.92 -50.86 3.19
CA ASP A 39 -36.43 -51.72 2.11
C ASP A 39 -35.34 -52.41 1.30
N ALA A 40 -34.32 -51.64 0.85
CA ALA A 40 -33.16 -52.24 0.15
C ALA A 40 -32.45 -53.30 0.95
N ARG A 41 -32.27 -53.12 2.26
CA ARG A 41 -31.74 -54.16 3.17
C ARG A 41 -32.63 -55.40 3.26
N ARG A 42 -33.94 -55.23 3.30
CA ARG A 42 -34.87 -56.33 3.35
C ARG A 42 -34.86 -57.11 2.03
N GLN A 43 -34.92 -56.45 0.88
CA GLN A 43 -34.86 -57.12 -0.43
C GLN A 43 -33.53 -57.84 -0.62
N GLN A 44 -32.43 -57.30 -0.18
CA GLN A 44 -31.11 -57.97 -0.20
C GLN A 44 -31.14 -59.25 0.63
N GLN A 45 -31.67 -59.23 1.84
CA GLN A 45 -31.78 -60.41 2.68
C GLN A 45 -32.69 -61.51 2.10
N LEU A 46 -33.79 -61.14 1.44
CA LEU A 46 -34.68 -62.08 0.75
C LEU A 46 -33.97 -62.74 -0.48
N TYR A 47 -33.26 -61.93 -1.22
CA TYR A 47 -32.48 -62.39 -2.37
C TYR A 47 -31.39 -63.36 -1.93
N ASP A 48 -30.61 -63.01 -0.91
CA ASP A 48 -29.51 -63.85 -0.35
C ASP A 48 -30.06 -65.22 0.16
N ARG A 49 -31.32 -65.28 0.61
CA ARG A 49 -31.98 -66.52 1.02
C ARG A 49 -32.61 -67.29 -0.15
N GLY A 50 -32.50 -66.79 -1.37
CA GLY A 50 -33.05 -67.42 -2.58
C GLY A 50 -34.59 -67.34 -2.76
N VAL A 51 -35.27 -66.49 -1.97
CA VAL A 51 -36.75 -66.28 -2.01
C VAL A 51 -37.16 -64.94 -2.62
N GLY A 52 -36.17 -64.02 -2.91
CA GLY A 52 -36.39 -62.74 -3.52
C GLY A 52 -36.07 -62.73 -5.00
N ALA A 53 -36.83 -61.95 -5.78
CA ALA A 53 -36.55 -61.72 -7.21
C ALA A 53 -35.46 -60.63 -7.39
N GLN A 54 -34.49 -60.85 -8.30
CA GLN A 54 -33.44 -59.90 -8.65
C GLN A 54 -34.01 -58.53 -9.02
N ALA A 55 -35.08 -58.51 -9.79
CA ALA A 55 -35.73 -57.28 -10.24
C ALA A 55 -36.24 -56.40 -9.07
N GLN A 56 -36.72 -57.03 -7.99
CA GLN A 56 -37.15 -56.30 -6.80
C GLN A 56 -35.97 -55.69 -6.02
N LEU A 57 -34.86 -56.40 -5.95
CA LEU A 57 -33.62 -55.89 -5.35
C LEU A 57 -33.11 -54.69 -6.15
N ASP A 58 -33.06 -54.79 -7.49
CA ASP A 58 -32.58 -53.69 -8.37
C ASP A 58 -33.44 -52.42 -8.21
N ILE A 59 -34.77 -52.60 -8.12
CA ILE A 59 -35.70 -51.50 -7.86
C ILE A 59 -35.44 -50.84 -6.53
N ALA A 60 -35.30 -51.63 -5.47
CA ALA A 60 -35.01 -51.11 -4.11
C ALA A 60 -33.67 -50.40 -4.01
N GLN A 61 -32.63 -50.95 -4.63
CA GLN A 61 -31.31 -50.30 -4.71
C GLN A 61 -31.33 -48.97 -5.52
N THR A 62 -32.10 -48.96 -6.61
CA THR A 62 -32.27 -47.75 -7.40
C THR A 62 -32.99 -46.65 -6.59
N ASN A 63 -34.06 -47.05 -5.86
CA ASN A 63 -34.79 -46.13 -5.00
C ASN A 63 -33.92 -45.59 -3.85
N LEU A 64 -33.07 -46.45 -3.24
CA LEU A 64 -32.10 -46.02 -2.24
C LEU A 64 -31.09 -44.97 -2.81
N LYS A 65 -30.58 -45.21 -4.02
CA LYS A 65 -29.68 -44.26 -4.69
C LYS A 65 -30.36 -42.93 -4.96
N THR A 66 -31.62 -42.96 -5.45
CA THR A 66 -32.37 -41.74 -5.76
C THR A 66 -32.69 -40.95 -4.49
N THR A 67 -33.14 -41.62 -3.41
CA THR A 67 -33.41 -40.94 -2.14
C THR A 67 -32.15 -40.46 -1.45
N SER A 68 -31.03 -41.15 -1.62
CA SER A 68 -29.72 -40.66 -1.16
C SER A 68 -29.29 -39.38 -1.87
N ALA A 69 -29.46 -39.29 -3.19
CA ALA A 69 -29.17 -38.06 -3.95
C ALA A 69 -30.10 -36.91 -3.54
N ALA A 70 -31.39 -37.20 -3.33
CA ALA A 70 -32.35 -36.21 -2.82
C ALA A 70 -31.97 -35.71 -1.40
N LEU A 71 -31.45 -36.57 -0.54
CA LEU A 71 -30.99 -36.20 0.80
C LEU A 71 -29.81 -35.23 0.73
N GLU A 72 -28.83 -35.48 -0.15
CA GLU A 72 -27.69 -34.57 -0.35
C GLU A 72 -28.14 -33.22 -0.93
N GLN A 73 -29.11 -33.21 -1.84
CA GLN A 73 -29.71 -31.99 -2.35
C GLN A 73 -30.38 -31.18 -1.24
N ALA A 74 -31.18 -31.82 -0.37
CA ALA A 74 -31.84 -31.16 0.76
C ALA A 74 -30.83 -30.60 1.78
N ARG A 75 -29.72 -31.32 2.01
CA ARG A 75 -28.63 -30.84 2.86
C ARG A 75 -27.97 -29.59 2.30
N SER A 76 -27.72 -29.57 1.00
CA SER A 76 -27.16 -28.41 0.30
C SER A 76 -28.10 -27.21 0.36
N ALA A 77 -29.39 -27.42 0.19
CA ALA A 77 -30.41 -26.37 0.31
C ALA A 77 -30.47 -25.79 1.73
N LEU A 78 -30.36 -26.64 2.76
CA LEU A 78 -30.29 -26.18 4.15
C LEU A 78 -29.02 -25.35 4.42
N SER A 79 -27.87 -25.77 3.91
CA SER A 79 -26.63 -25.00 4.03
C SER A 79 -26.77 -23.63 3.41
N GLN A 80 -27.32 -23.56 2.20
CA GLN A 80 -27.58 -22.31 1.50
C GLN A 80 -28.52 -21.37 2.27
N ALA A 81 -29.59 -21.92 2.88
CA ALA A 81 -30.51 -21.12 3.69
C ALA A 81 -29.84 -20.59 4.96
N ARG A 82 -28.93 -21.34 5.57
CA ARG A 82 -28.13 -20.90 6.73
C ARG A 82 -27.18 -19.77 6.35
N ASP A 83 -26.48 -19.91 5.24
CA ASP A 83 -25.56 -18.88 4.74
C ASP A 83 -26.31 -17.57 4.44
N GLN A 84 -27.52 -17.67 3.85
CA GLN A 84 -28.35 -16.49 3.59
C GLN A 84 -28.84 -15.81 4.89
N LEU A 85 -29.13 -16.58 5.93
CA LEU A 85 -29.45 -16.02 7.24
C LEU A 85 -28.25 -15.34 7.89
N ASP A 86 -27.07 -15.93 7.76
CA ASP A 86 -25.83 -15.33 8.31
C ASP A 86 -25.49 -14.01 7.62
N TYR A 87 -25.73 -13.89 6.31
CA TYR A 87 -25.56 -12.64 5.56
C TYR A 87 -26.52 -11.51 6.01
N SER A 88 -27.56 -11.80 6.79
CA SER A 88 -28.38 -10.75 7.39
C SER A 88 -27.66 -9.99 8.50
N THR A 89 -26.50 -10.46 8.96
CA THR A 89 -25.67 -9.82 9.98
C THR A 89 -24.35 -9.39 9.37
N LEU A 90 -24.17 -8.08 9.23
CA LEU A 90 -22.90 -7.50 8.77
C LEU A 90 -21.89 -7.47 9.92
N ARG A 91 -20.75 -8.12 9.76
CA ARG A 91 -19.66 -8.18 10.75
C ARG A 91 -18.37 -7.66 10.15
N THR A 92 -17.48 -7.15 11.01
CA THR A 92 -16.11 -6.85 10.58
C THR A 92 -15.23 -8.11 10.64
N ASP A 93 -14.41 -8.32 9.61
CA ASP A 93 -13.44 -9.42 9.51
C ASP A 93 -12.07 -9.08 10.11
N HIS A 94 -11.83 -7.80 10.41
CA HIS A 94 -10.57 -7.31 10.97
C HIS A 94 -10.82 -6.20 12.01
N ALA A 95 -9.75 -5.83 12.74
CA ALA A 95 -9.80 -4.67 13.63
C ALA A 95 -10.01 -3.39 12.82
N ALA A 96 -11.03 -2.60 13.17
CA ALA A 96 -11.42 -1.44 12.39
C ALA A 96 -11.97 -0.31 13.27
N VAL A 97 -11.99 0.89 12.69
CA VAL A 97 -12.69 2.06 13.20
C VAL A 97 -13.72 2.49 12.16
N ILE A 98 -14.93 2.76 12.59
CA ILE A 98 -15.98 3.28 11.71
C ILE A 98 -15.65 4.74 11.41
N THR A 99 -15.57 5.07 10.11
CA THR A 99 -15.31 6.44 9.64
C THR A 99 -16.56 7.13 9.12
N ALA A 100 -17.50 6.38 8.58
CA ALA A 100 -18.78 6.91 8.12
C ALA A 100 -19.86 5.84 8.13
N TRP A 101 -21.08 6.23 8.45
CA TRP A 101 -22.31 5.46 8.19
C TRP A 101 -22.92 5.97 6.88
N GLN A 102 -23.30 5.03 6.01
CA GLN A 102 -23.89 5.34 4.69
C GLN A 102 -25.35 4.87 4.58
N ALA A 103 -25.82 4.19 5.59
CA ALA A 103 -27.23 3.78 5.72
C ALA A 103 -27.70 4.00 7.16
N GLU A 104 -28.98 4.32 7.32
CA GLU A 104 -29.61 4.54 8.60
C GLU A 104 -30.49 3.35 9.03
N ALA A 105 -30.77 3.25 10.33
CA ALA A 105 -31.67 2.23 10.84
C ALA A 105 -33.09 2.43 10.26
N GLY A 106 -33.69 1.35 9.77
CA GLY A 106 -34.99 1.37 9.09
C GLY A 106 -34.94 1.68 7.60
N GLN A 107 -33.77 1.97 7.05
CA GLN A 107 -33.58 2.19 5.62
C GLN A 107 -33.54 0.86 4.86
N THR A 108 -34.20 0.80 3.71
CA THR A 108 -34.04 -0.32 2.78
C THR A 108 -32.74 -0.16 1.99
N VAL A 109 -31.94 -1.22 1.96
CA VAL A 109 -30.69 -1.29 1.22
C VAL A 109 -30.76 -2.32 0.11
N THR A 110 -30.03 -2.10 -0.97
CA THR A 110 -29.91 -3.01 -2.10
C THR A 110 -28.59 -3.76 -2.09
N ALA A 111 -28.52 -4.90 -2.76
CA ALA A 111 -27.28 -5.65 -2.89
C ALA A 111 -26.17 -4.77 -3.49
N GLY A 112 -24.99 -4.74 -2.86
CA GLY A 112 -23.86 -3.92 -3.27
C GLY A 112 -23.88 -2.48 -2.76
N GLN A 113 -24.92 -2.06 -2.06
CA GLN A 113 -24.95 -0.74 -1.42
C GLN A 113 -24.03 -0.70 -0.21
N ALA A 114 -23.22 0.35 -0.11
CA ALA A 114 -22.38 0.57 1.06
C ALA A 114 -23.25 0.94 2.27
N VAL A 115 -23.01 0.30 3.41
CA VAL A 115 -23.71 0.55 4.67
C VAL A 115 -22.81 1.32 5.64
N VAL A 116 -21.54 0.98 5.67
CA VAL A 116 -20.55 1.57 6.59
C VAL A 116 -19.19 1.61 5.92
N THR A 117 -18.43 2.64 6.22
CA THR A 117 -17.02 2.74 5.82
C THR A 117 -16.13 2.48 7.02
N LEU A 118 -15.20 1.54 6.85
CA LEU A 118 -14.25 1.14 7.87
C LEU A 118 -12.84 1.56 7.49
N ALA A 119 -12.05 1.95 8.47
CA ALA A 119 -10.62 2.17 8.31
C ALA A 119 -9.82 1.30 9.28
N ARG A 120 -8.66 0.85 8.86
CA ARG A 120 -7.72 0.11 9.71
C ARG A 120 -6.96 1.09 10.59
N PRO A 121 -6.99 0.95 11.92
CA PRO A 121 -6.35 1.90 12.83
C PRO A 121 -4.82 1.75 12.87
N ASP A 122 -4.31 0.57 12.53
CA ASP A 122 -2.91 0.17 12.57
C ASP A 122 -2.11 0.66 11.36
N VAL A 123 -2.78 0.96 10.25
CA VAL A 123 -2.14 1.41 9.01
C VAL A 123 -2.63 2.80 8.67
N LYS A 124 -1.77 3.80 8.89
CA LYS A 124 -2.03 5.18 8.49
C LYS A 124 -1.04 5.60 7.42
N GLU A 125 -1.52 6.32 6.45
CA GLU A 125 -0.74 6.87 5.36
C GLU A 125 -0.91 8.38 5.30
N ALA A 126 0.15 9.07 4.93
CA ALA A 126 0.05 10.46 4.54
C ALA A 126 -0.23 10.54 3.04
N VAL A 127 -1.32 11.21 2.68
CA VAL A 127 -1.69 11.43 1.28
C VAL A 127 -1.44 12.90 0.95
N ILE A 128 -0.63 13.14 -0.08
CA ILE A 128 -0.28 14.49 -0.53
C ILE A 128 -0.44 14.59 -2.04
N ASP A 129 -0.76 15.78 -2.51
CA ASP A 129 -0.83 16.07 -3.93
C ASP A 129 0.39 16.93 -4.32
N LEU A 130 1.25 16.41 -5.19
CA LEU A 130 2.52 17.00 -5.60
C LEU A 130 2.42 17.63 -6.98
N PRO A 131 2.93 18.86 -7.19
CA PRO A 131 3.09 19.41 -8.52
C PRO A 131 3.92 18.49 -9.42
N ILE A 132 3.57 18.40 -10.71
CA ILE A 132 4.20 17.46 -11.67
C ILE A 132 5.72 17.62 -11.68
N GLY A 133 6.24 18.85 -11.74
CA GLY A 133 7.69 19.09 -11.78
C GLY A 133 8.44 18.59 -10.54
N LEU A 134 7.79 18.60 -9.36
CA LEU A 134 8.35 18.03 -8.13
C LEU A 134 8.24 16.49 -8.13
N ALA A 135 7.12 15.99 -8.63
CA ALA A 135 6.85 14.55 -8.70
C ALA A 135 7.86 13.82 -9.62
N GLU A 136 8.31 14.47 -10.69
CA GLU A 136 9.31 13.91 -11.63
C GLU A 136 10.73 13.85 -11.03
N GLN A 137 11.02 14.71 -10.06
CA GLN A 137 12.31 14.73 -9.37
C GLN A 137 12.41 13.75 -8.22
N LEU A 138 11.29 13.10 -7.84
CA LEU A 138 11.29 12.13 -6.76
C LEU A 138 12.02 10.86 -7.16
N SER A 139 13.13 10.60 -6.53
CA SER A 139 13.85 9.33 -6.62
C SER A 139 13.40 8.37 -5.49
N LYS A 140 13.54 7.06 -5.73
CA LYS A 140 13.31 6.06 -4.68
C LYS A 140 14.35 6.25 -3.56
N GLY A 141 13.89 6.19 -2.32
CA GLY A 141 14.76 6.29 -1.14
C GLY A 141 14.76 7.66 -0.46
N LEU A 142 14.02 8.62 -0.97
CA LEU A 142 13.84 9.90 -0.29
C LEU A 142 13.02 9.73 0.99
N THR A 143 13.46 10.39 2.05
CA THR A 143 12.78 10.42 3.35
C THR A 143 11.99 11.72 3.47
N PHE A 144 10.72 11.58 3.84
CA PHE A 144 9.83 12.70 4.11
C PHE A 144 9.67 12.87 5.62
N THR A 145 9.58 14.09 6.07
CA THR A 145 9.14 14.41 7.42
C THR A 145 7.68 14.84 7.36
N VAL A 146 6.82 14.13 8.09
CA VAL A 146 5.38 14.41 8.18
C VAL A 146 5.11 14.97 9.57
N ALA A 147 4.56 16.16 9.64
CA ALA A 147 4.22 16.85 10.89
C ALA A 147 2.73 17.20 10.93
N SER A 148 2.15 17.25 12.12
CA SER A 148 0.79 17.75 12.31
C SER A 148 0.75 19.24 12.05
N GLN A 149 -0.25 19.74 11.32
CA GLN A 149 -0.42 21.21 11.18
C GLN A 149 -0.86 21.90 12.47
N LEU A 150 -1.54 21.17 13.36
CA LEU A 150 -1.99 21.71 14.64
C LEU A 150 -0.85 21.84 15.66
N ASP A 151 0.06 20.88 15.64
CA ASP A 151 1.25 20.87 16.52
C ASP A 151 2.46 20.32 15.72
N PRO A 152 3.28 21.20 15.14
CA PRO A 152 4.45 20.79 14.35
C PRO A 152 5.53 20.03 15.15
N THR A 153 5.48 20.04 16.47
CA THR A 153 6.40 19.24 17.29
C THR A 153 6.10 17.74 17.19
N ILE A 154 4.86 17.40 16.83
CA ILE A 154 4.44 16.02 16.59
C ILE A 154 4.74 15.69 15.13
N SER A 155 5.81 14.96 14.92
CA SER A 155 6.27 14.58 13.59
C SER A 155 6.73 13.12 13.52
N THR A 156 6.77 12.58 12.33
CA THR A 156 7.29 11.25 12.03
C THR A 156 7.95 11.25 10.66
N THR A 157 8.81 10.29 10.41
CA THR A 157 9.37 10.09 9.07
C THR A 157 8.45 9.22 8.23
N ALA A 158 8.51 9.39 6.92
CA ALA A 158 7.73 8.63 5.97
C ALA A 158 8.54 8.32 4.71
N SER A 159 8.18 7.24 4.04
CA SER A 159 8.75 6.85 2.76
C SER A 159 7.68 6.82 1.66
N LEU A 160 8.08 7.12 0.43
CA LEU A 160 7.17 7.05 -0.72
C LEU A 160 6.80 5.59 -0.99
N ARG A 161 5.51 5.27 -0.83
CA ARG A 161 4.95 3.96 -1.17
C ARG A 161 4.49 3.93 -2.62
N GLU A 162 3.74 4.95 -3.01
CA GLU A 162 3.07 5.00 -4.30
C GLU A 162 2.99 6.44 -4.79
N LEU A 163 3.25 6.62 -6.07
CA LEU A 163 3.00 7.86 -6.80
C LEU A 163 2.07 7.52 -7.96
N GLU A 164 0.87 8.09 -7.96
CA GLU A 164 -0.11 7.84 -9.01
C GLU A 164 0.48 8.21 -10.38
N PRO A 165 0.39 7.33 -11.40
CA PRO A 165 0.98 7.57 -12.71
C PRO A 165 0.30 8.71 -13.46
N GLN A 166 -0.99 8.91 -13.20
CA GLN A 166 -1.79 9.95 -13.85
C GLN A 166 -1.88 11.19 -12.97
N ALA A 167 -1.70 12.35 -13.59
CA ALA A 167 -1.96 13.62 -12.93
C ALA A 167 -3.45 13.97 -12.97
N ASP A 168 -3.93 14.61 -11.91
CA ASP A 168 -5.25 15.23 -11.90
C ASP A 168 -5.28 16.40 -12.89
N ALA A 169 -6.26 16.39 -13.78
CA ALA A 169 -6.34 17.36 -14.88
C ALA A 169 -6.68 18.78 -14.39
N THR A 170 -7.33 18.91 -13.23
CA THR A 170 -7.78 20.18 -12.67
C THR A 170 -6.66 20.84 -11.87
N THR A 171 -6.04 20.10 -10.98
CA THR A 171 -5.00 20.61 -10.06
C THR A 171 -3.60 20.53 -10.64
N ARG A 172 -3.38 19.74 -11.69
CA ARG A 172 -2.07 19.43 -12.29
C ARG A 172 -1.09 18.86 -11.28
N THR A 173 -1.60 18.07 -10.33
CA THR A 173 -0.82 17.41 -9.29
C THR A 173 -0.88 15.90 -9.47
N ARG A 174 0.11 15.20 -8.94
CA ARG A 174 0.11 13.74 -8.81
C ARG A 174 -0.02 13.38 -7.36
N ARG A 175 -0.92 12.46 -7.07
CA ARG A 175 -1.12 11.98 -5.69
C ARG A 175 -0.01 11.04 -5.29
N ALA A 176 0.59 11.32 -4.15
CA ALA A 176 1.59 10.48 -3.52
C ALA A 176 1.06 9.94 -2.18
N ARG A 177 1.27 8.65 -1.96
CA ARG A 177 0.96 7.96 -0.71
C ARG A 177 2.26 7.63 0.00
N LEU A 178 2.39 8.12 1.22
CA LEU A 178 3.57 7.93 2.05
C LEU A 178 3.25 6.98 3.20
N THR A 179 4.07 5.96 3.37
CA THR A 179 4.00 5.08 4.54
C THR A 179 4.74 5.74 5.69
N LEU A 180 4.07 5.91 6.82
CA LEU A 180 4.65 6.47 8.03
C LEU A 180 5.53 5.43 8.74
N ALA A 181 6.72 5.81 9.19
CA ALA A 181 7.61 4.93 9.98
C ALA A 181 7.06 4.65 11.38
N GLY A 182 6.20 5.52 11.87
CA GLY A 182 5.46 5.36 13.11
C GLY A 182 4.18 6.18 13.06
N THR A 183 3.16 5.79 13.82
CA THR A 183 1.87 6.50 13.88
C THR A 183 1.69 7.13 15.26
N PRO A 184 2.16 8.37 15.49
CA PRO A 184 1.89 9.08 16.74
C PRO A 184 0.38 9.09 17.06
N ALA A 185 0.02 8.95 18.32
CA ALA A 185 -1.37 8.88 18.76
C ALA A 185 -2.20 10.10 18.33
N ALA A 186 -1.55 11.25 18.19
CA ALA A 186 -2.18 12.50 17.75
C ALA A 186 -2.50 12.53 16.23
N PHE A 187 -1.98 11.63 15.43
CA PHE A 187 -2.34 11.54 14.01
C PHE A 187 -3.64 10.75 13.86
N HIS A 188 -4.75 11.47 13.90
CA HIS A 188 -6.07 10.90 13.59
C HIS A 188 -6.31 10.86 12.09
N LEU A 189 -7.23 9.99 11.66
CA LEU A 189 -7.67 9.96 10.27
C LEU A 189 -8.30 11.31 9.91
N GLY A 190 -7.93 11.86 8.75
CA GLY A 190 -8.38 13.18 8.31
C GLY A 190 -7.64 14.36 8.95
N THR A 191 -6.59 14.11 9.75
CA THR A 191 -5.75 15.20 10.27
C THR A 191 -5.00 15.90 9.14
N ALA A 192 -5.02 17.23 9.14
CA ALA A 192 -4.20 18.02 8.23
C ALA A 192 -2.73 17.93 8.62
N ILE A 193 -1.88 17.67 7.65
CA ILE A 193 -0.44 17.43 7.81
C ILE A 193 0.38 18.38 6.94
N SER A 194 1.59 18.67 7.39
CA SER A 194 2.64 19.29 6.58
C SER A 194 3.69 18.23 6.25
N VAL A 195 4.09 18.17 5.00
CA VAL A 195 5.12 17.22 4.55
C VAL A 195 6.31 18.00 4.02
N THR A 196 7.48 17.74 4.60
CA THR A 196 8.75 18.33 4.18
C THR A 196 9.61 17.25 3.56
N LEU A 197 10.09 17.49 2.36
CA LEU A 197 11.09 16.67 1.71
C LEU A 197 12.47 17.26 2.02
N SER A 198 13.30 16.51 2.73
CA SER A 198 14.71 16.85 2.94
C SER A 198 15.57 16.01 1.98
N SER A 199 16.25 16.68 1.09
CA SER A 199 17.28 16.06 0.27
C SER A 199 18.63 16.49 0.80
N GLU A 200 19.54 15.55 1.00
CA GLU A 200 20.94 15.88 1.18
C GLU A 200 21.45 16.44 -0.15
N VAL A 201 21.62 17.75 -0.20
CA VAL A 201 22.29 18.38 -1.33
C VAL A 201 23.79 18.08 -1.18
N THR A 202 24.32 17.25 -2.03
CA THR A 202 25.78 17.13 -2.14
C THR A 202 26.34 18.53 -2.41
N PRO A 203 27.23 19.04 -1.56
CA PRO A 203 27.82 20.37 -1.78
C PRO A 203 28.36 20.44 -3.21
N ARG A 204 27.96 21.45 -3.96
CA ARG A 204 28.45 21.71 -5.30
C ARG A 204 29.13 23.04 -5.28
N SER A 205 30.33 23.08 -5.87
CA SER A 205 31.07 24.35 -6.07
C SER A 205 31.02 24.68 -7.54
N GLU A 206 30.52 25.85 -7.88
CA GLU A 206 30.56 26.36 -9.23
C GLU A 206 31.75 27.30 -9.36
N LEU A 207 32.60 27.05 -10.38
CA LEU A 207 33.79 27.85 -10.68
C LEU A 207 33.79 28.25 -12.16
N PRO A 208 34.40 29.40 -12.53
CA PRO A 208 34.61 29.72 -13.93
C PRO A 208 35.43 28.64 -14.62
N LEU A 209 35.15 28.36 -15.89
CA LEU A 209 35.91 27.40 -16.69
C LEU A 209 37.41 27.71 -16.72
N SER A 210 37.77 28.98 -16.61
CA SER A 210 39.16 29.45 -16.55
C SER A 210 39.96 28.99 -15.32
N ALA A 211 39.28 28.50 -14.28
CA ALA A 211 39.93 27.93 -13.09
C ALA A 211 40.40 26.47 -13.30
N LEU A 212 39.93 25.83 -14.36
CA LEU A 212 40.21 24.43 -14.63
C LEU A 212 41.65 24.27 -15.19
N LEU A 213 42.41 23.37 -14.59
CA LEU A 213 43.71 22.92 -15.05
C LEU A 213 43.59 21.45 -15.46
N GLU A 214 43.76 21.19 -16.76
CA GLU A 214 43.85 19.83 -17.29
C GLU A 214 45.33 19.52 -17.59
N ARG A 215 45.93 18.61 -16.80
CA ARG A 215 47.32 18.22 -16.95
C ARG A 215 47.48 16.72 -16.69
N ASP A 216 48.24 16.05 -17.56
CA ASP A 216 48.57 14.63 -17.46
C ASP A 216 47.33 13.71 -17.31
N GLY A 217 46.21 14.07 -17.94
CA GLY A 217 44.93 13.34 -17.85
C GLY A 217 44.19 13.54 -16.54
N LYS A 218 44.66 14.48 -15.69
CA LYS A 218 44.00 14.84 -14.44
C LYS A 218 43.31 16.18 -14.54
N THR A 219 42.17 16.27 -13.88
CA THR A 219 41.39 17.49 -13.74
C THR A 219 41.66 18.09 -12.37
N GLN A 220 42.21 19.29 -12.34
CA GLN A 220 42.73 19.94 -11.16
C GLN A 220 42.30 21.41 -11.09
N VAL A 221 42.41 22.00 -9.92
CA VAL A 221 42.31 23.44 -9.67
C VAL A 221 43.49 23.91 -8.81
N TRP A 222 43.82 25.18 -8.90
CA TRP A 222 44.78 25.78 -7.98
C TRP A 222 44.07 26.36 -6.79
N VAL A 223 44.37 25.86 -5.58
CA VAL A 223 43.88 26.39 -4.32
C VAL A 223 44.97 27.24 -3.67
N ILE A 224 44.57 28.40 -3.15
CA ILE A 224 45.49 29.34 -2.49
C ILE A 224 45.54 29.07 -1.00
N ASP A 225 46.72 28.80 -0.46
CA ASP A 225 46.93 28.86 0.98
C ASP A 225 47.07 30.35 1.39
N THR A 226 46.05 30.86 2.07
CA THR A 226 45.97 32.27 2.47
C THR A 226 46.95 32.63 3.56
N GLN A 227 47.48 31.68 4.34
CA GLN A 227 48.51 31.94 5.38
C GLN A 227 49.91 32.02 4.79
N GLN A 228 50.25 31.10 3.91
CA GLN A 228 51.56 31.03 3.26
C GLN A 228 51.64 31.84 1.96
N LYS A 229 50.50 32.30 1.45
CA LYS A 229 50.35 32.97 0.15
C LYS A 229 50.95 32.15 -0.99
N THR A 230 50.75 30.83 -0.96
CA THR A 230 51.22 29.88 -1.97
C THR A 230 50.07 29.13 -2.62
N VAL A 231 50.32 28.61 -3.82
CA VAL A 231 49.33 27.81 -4.58
C VAL A 231 49.71 26.34 -4.59
N ALA A 232 48.71 25.49 -4.48
CA ALA A 232 48.82 24.04 -4.63
C ALA A 232 47.76 23.51 -5.59
N THR A 233 48.08 22.49 -6.37
CA THR A 233 47.11 21.80 -7.21
C THR A 233 46.30 20.82 -6.36
N ARG A 234 45.00 20.74 -6.65
CA ARG A 234 44.11 19.78 -6.04
C ARG A 234 43.27 19.11 -7.12
N ASP A 235 43.19 17.79 -7.06
CA ASP A 235 42.33 17.00 -7.94
C ASP A 235 40.85 17.28 -7.63
N VAL A 236 40.04 17.45 -8.66
CA VAL A 236 38.62 17.75 -8.55
C VAL A 236 37.77 16.81 -9.39
N GLU A 237 36.55 16.53 -8.95
CA GLU A 237 35.58 15.76 -9.70
C GLU A 237 34.55 16.68 -10.31
N LEU A 238 34.40 16.66 -11.63
CA LEU A 238 33.41 17.42 -12.36
C LEU A 238 32.13 16.65 -12.52
N ILE A 239 30.97 17.33 -12.24
CA ILE A 239 29.67 16.84 -12.64
C ILE A 239 29.25 17.39 -13.98
N GLU A 240 29.49 18.70 -14.19
CA GLU A 240 28.99 19.41 -15.33
C GLU A 240 30.08 20.42 -15.82
N ARG A 241 30.17 20.59 -17.15
CA ARG A 241 30.99 21.56 -17.78
C ARG A 241 30.17 22.31 -18.82
N THR A 242 30.07 23.61 -18.65
CA THR A 242 29.42 24.51 -19.60
C THR A 242 30.49 25.29 -20.39
N ALA A 243 30.04 26.23 -21.25
CA ALA A 243 30.98 27.11 -22.00
C ALA A 243 31.72 28.06 -21.06
N ASP A 244 31.11 28.46 -19.93
CA ASP A 244 31.61 29.51 -19.05
C ASP A 244 31.97 29.04 -17.64
N SER A 245 31.40 27.91 -17.19
CA SER A 245 31.55 27.41 -15.82
C SER A 245 31.74 25.90 -15.74
N ILE A 246 32.22 25.44 -14.59
CA ILE A 246 32.32 24.04 -14.18
C ILE A 246 31.65 23.84 -12.83
N VAL A 247 30.98 22.72 -12.66
CA VAL A 247 30.37 22.31 -11.38
C VAL A 247 31.11 21.10 -10.82
N LEU A 248 31.62 21.26 -9.60
CA LEU A 248 32.43 20.25 -8.89
C LEU A 248 31.59 19.58 -7.77
N THR A 249 31.79 18.26 -7.58
CA THR A 249 31.27 17.50 -6.42
C THR A 249 32.26 17.47 -5.27
N SER A 250 33.55 17.47 -5.60
CA SER A 250 34.60 17.32 -4.60
C SER A 250 35.87 18.04 -4.99
N GLY A 251 36.75 18.28 -4.01
CA GLY A 251 38.07 18.86 -4.21
C GLY A 251 38.22 20.32 -3.76
N VAL A 252 37.11 21.06 -3.59
CA VAL A 252 37.13 22.45 -3.07
C VAL A 252 36.16 22.56 -1.91
N GLN A 253 36.56 23.23 -0.83
CA GLN A 253 35.72 23.47 0.34
C GLN A 253 35.14 24.90 0.31
N PRO A 254 33.96 25.11 0.90
CA PRO A 254 33.42 26.46 1.02
C PRO A 254 34.40 27.39 1.76
N GLY A 255 34.64 28.57 1.20
CA GLY A 255 35.57 29.55 1.77
C GLY A 255 37.05 29.43 1.27
N GLU A 256 37.40 28.37 0.55
CA GLU A 256 38.70 28.27 -0.09
C GLU A 256 38.78 29.19 -1.30
N ARG A 257 39.92 29.78 -1.50
CA ARG A 257 40.22 30.64 -2.68
C ARG A 257 40.83 29.83 -3.81
N VAL A 258 40.26 29.93 -4.98
CA VAL A 258 40.70 29.23 -6.20
C VAL A 258 41.19 30.25 -7.21
N VAL A 259 42.27 29.90 -7.89
CA VAL A 259 42.82 30.76 -8.96
C VAL A 259 41.95 30.62 -10.20
N THR A 260 41.48 31.75 -10.74
CA THR A 260 40.62 31.80 -11.93
C THR A 260 41.33 32.33 -13.18
N ALA A 261 42.54 32.89 -13.02
CA ALA A 261 43.34 33.42 -14.14
C ALA A 261 44.81 32.98 -14.03
N GLY A 262 45.44 32.69 -15.17
CA GLY A 262 46.86 32.32 -15.22
C GLY A 262 47.16 30.88 -14.80
N VAL A 263 46.16 29.99 -14.72
CA VAL A 263 46.27 28.61 -14.20
C VAL A 263 47.37 27.77 -14.89
N ASN A 264 47.66 28.01 -16.17
CA ASN A 264 48.66 27.25 -16.94
C ASN A 264 50.11 27.69 -16.69
N SER A 265 50.32 28.85 -16.06
CA SER A 265 51.66 29.43 -15.84
C SER A 265 52.19 29.21 -14.40
N LEU A 266 51.36 28.73 -13.49
CA LEU A 266 51.69 28.52 -12.09
C LEU A 266 52.48 27.22 -11.84
N LYS A 267 53.28 27.24 -10.78
CA LYS A 267 54.01 26.06 -10.27
C LYS A 267 53.58 25.77 -8.81
N PRO A 268 53.56 24.50 -8.40
CA PRO A 268 53.27 24.16 -7.00
C PRO A 268 54.25 24.89 -6.05
N GLY A 269 53.69 25.49 -4.97
CA GLY A 269 54.42 26.24 -3.99
C GLY A 269 54.81 27.68 -4.40
N GLN A 270 54.38 28.13 -5.59
CA GLN A 270 54.66 29.50 -6.05
C GLN A 270 53.90 30.50 -5.17
N LYS A 271 54.61 31.57 -4.75
CA LYS A 271 54.00 32.70 -4.03
C LYS A 271 53.16 33.53 -4.99
N VAL A 272 51.97 33.86 -4.53
CA VAL A 272 51.01 34.69 -5.29
C VAL A 272 50.53 35.87 -4.45
N THR A 273 50.22 36.96 -5.11
CA THR A 273 49.49 38.09 -4.54
C THR A 273 48.07 38.05 -5.06
N PHE A 274 47.11 38.20 -4.19
CA PHE A 274 45.69 38.27 -4.55
C PHE A 274 45.02 39.41 -3.81
N ASP A 275 44.01 40.01 -4.44
CA ASP A 275 43.20 41.04 -3.80
C ASP A 275 42.34 40.43 -2.67
N GLU A 276 42.32 41.04 -1.50
CA GLU A 276 41.54 40.60 -0.35
C GLU A 276 40.03 40.77 -0.57
N ASP A 277 39.63 41.70 -1.47
CA ASP A 277 38.23 42.07 -1.70
C ASP A 277 37.58 41.41 -2.94
N ALA A 278 38.26 40.52 -3.66
CA ALA A 278 37.66 39.76 -4.73
C ALA A 278 36.83 38.59 -4.16
N GLN A 279 35.52 38.79 -4.05
CA GLN A 279 34.54 37.75 -3.77
C GLN A 279 34.09 37.07 -5.03
#